data_f1e6203f94a011da7189f2ffe23fee4c
#
_entry.id   f1e6203f94a011da7189f2ffe23fee4c
#
_cell.length_a   1.000
_cell.length_b   1.000
_cell.length_c   1.000
_cell.angle_alpha   90.00
_cell.angle_beta   90.00
_cell.angle_gamma   90.00
#
_symmetry.space_group_name_H-M   'P 1'
#
loop_
_entity.id
_entity.type
_entity.pdbx_description
1 polymer ?
#
loop_
_entity_poly.entity_id
_entity_poly.type
_entity_poly.pdbx_seq_one_letter_code
_entity_poly.pdbx_strand_id
1 'polypeptide(L)'
;VEAPVVYDLCAGTGCLGLGIARAVPGAKVTCVELSHDAWPYLTANVAALGGKTTQAELADVLTYYTQIEPASVDLIISNPPYLTAQEMESLMPETAKEPAMALDGGRDGLDFYRVLVRQYRDAVRPGGWLVMEIGYAQAEAVLALGKAAGWQGGTCRKDAGGNDRVVFFRKPLENPV
;
A
#
# COMPACT_ATOMS: atom_id res chain seq x y z
N VAL A 1 -12.04 1.60 16.37
CA VAL A 1 -10.71 1.48 17.01
C VAL A 1 -10.28 2.88 17.41
N GLU A 2 -9.93 3.07 18.69
CA GLU A 2 -9.62 4.42 19.24
C GLU A 2 -8.33 5.00 18.68
N ALA A 3 -7.34 4.16 18.36
CA ALA A 3 -6.05 4.55 17.81
C ALA A 3 -5.60 3.48 16.78
N PRO A 4 -6.12 3.51 15.55
CA PRO A 4 -5.80 2.49 14.57
C PRO A 4 -4.32 2.53 14.18
N VAL A 5 -3.74 1.34 14.01
CA VAL A 5 -2.39 1.14 13.51
C VAL A 5 -2.45 1.00 11.99
N VAL A 6 -1.75 1.87 11.29
CA VAL A 6 -1.80 2.00 9.83
C VAL A 6 -0.40 1.94 9.24
N TYR A 7 -0.22 1.20 8.19
CA TYR A 7 0.99 1.20 7.37
C TYR A 7 0.67 1.73 5.98
N ASP A 8 1.41 2.76 5.56
CA ASP A 8 1.47 3.26 4.18
C ASP A 8 2.73 2.68 3.53
N LEU A 9 2.54 1.68 2.68
CA LEU A 9 3.63 0.95 2.03
C LEU A 9 3.87 1.50 0.63
N CYS A 10 5.12 1.69 0.23
CA CYS A 10 5.53 2.46 -0.95
C CYS A 10 5.04 3.92 -0.83
N ALA A 11 5.35 4.55 0.30
CA ALA A 11 4.71 5.80 0.72
C ALA A 11 5.07 7.01 -0.14
N GLY A 12 6.18 6.95 -0.91
CA GLY A 12 6.67 8.08 -1.69
C GLY A 12 6.90 9.30 -0.79
N THR A 13 6.16 10.37 -1.02
CA THR A 13 6.21 11.58 -0.19
C THR A 13 5.28 11.54 1.03
N GLY A 14 4.56 10.42 1.25
CA GLY A 14 3.69 10.20 2.41
C GLY A 14 2.25 10.69 2.23
N CYS A 15 1.79 10.94 1.01
CA CYS A 15 0.46 11.52 0.77
C CYS A 15 -0.68 10.70 1.40
N LEU A 16 -0.66 9.38 1.27
CA LEU A 16 -1.72 8.51 1.77
C LEU A 16 -1.67 8.43 3.31
N GLY A 17 -0.52 8.08 3.87
CA GLY A 17 -0.35 7.95 5.32
C GLY A 17 -0.63 9.23 6.07
N LEU A 18 -0.12 10.36 5.60
CA LEU A 18 -0.37 11.67 6.19
C LEU A 18 -1.83 12.12 6.04
N GLY A 19 -2.46 11.76 4.90
CA GLY A 19 -3.89 11.96 4.70
C GLY A 19 -4.73 11.23 5.76
N ILE A 20 -4.38 9.99 6.06
CA ILE A 20 -5.04 9.20 7.11
C ILE A 20 -4.76 9.78 8.50
N ALA A 21 -3.51 10.12 8.82
CA ALA A 21 -3.15 10.73 10.10
C ALA A 21 -3.95 12.01 10.39
N ARG A 22 -4.21 12.79 9.36
CA ARG A 22 -5.04 14.00 9.44
C ARG A 22 -6.53 13.69 9.59
N ALA A 23 -7.03 12.69 8.86
CA ALA A 23 -8.46 12.35 8.85
C ALA A 23 -8.90 11.58 10.09
N VAL A 24 -7.97 10.84 10.71
CA VAL A 24 -8.24 9.99 11.88
C VAL A 24 -7.28 10.38 13.01
N PRO A 25 -7.66 11.37 13.85
CA PRO A 25 -6.84 11.79 14.97
C PRO A 25 -6.53 10.61 15.90
N GLY A 26 -5.25 10.48 16.25
CA GLY A 26 -4.77 9.38 17.11
C GLY A 26 -4.34 8.12 16.33
N ALA A 27 -4.55 8.03 15.02
CA ALA A 27 -4.00 6.94 14.22
C ALA A 27 -2.47 6.91 14.36
N LYS A 28 -1.94 5.69 14.55
CA LYS A 28 -0.49 5.45 14.53
C LYS A 28 -0.11 5.04 13.12
N VAL A 29 0.57 5.93 12.39
CA VAL A 29 0.87 5.73 10.98
C VAL A 29 2.37 5.52 10.78
N THR A 30 2.73 4.45 10.09
CA THR A 30 4.10 4.20 9.63
C THR A 30 4.13 4.27 8.11
N CYS A 31 4.89 5.22 7.57
CA CYS A 31 5.13 5.37 6.14
C CYS A 31 6.44 4.68 5.77
N VAL A 32 6.37 3.62 4.95
CA VAL A 32 7.53 2.81 4.54
C VAL A 32 7.89 3.14 3.10
N GLU A 33 9.13 3.56 2.89
CA GLU A 33 9.66 3.96 1.57
C GLU A 33 11.07 3.42 1.37
N LEU A 34 11.37 2.97 0.15
CA LEU A 34 12.70 2.48 -0.22
C LEU A 34 13.56 3.54 -0.90
N SER A 35 12.94 4.49 -1.61
CA SER A 35 13.63 5.48 -2.42
C SER A 35 14.39 6.48 -1.57
N HIS A 36 15.72 6.50 -1.72
CA HIS A 36 16.57 7.52 -1.11
C HIS A 36 16.27 8.93 -1.65
N ASP A 37 15.74 9.04 -2.86
CA ASP A 37 15.36 10.32 -3.47
C ASP A 37 14.06 10.86 -2.89
N ALA A 38 13.10 9.98 -2.59
CA ALA A 38 11.84 10.35 -1.93
C ALA A 38 12.00 10.61 -0.43
N TRP A 39 12.98 9.97 0.21
CA TRP A 39 13.19 9.99 1.66
C TRP A 39 13.27 11.39 2.29
N PRO A 40 14.04 12.37 1.75
CA PRO A 40 14.07 13.72 2.31
C PRO A 40 12.71 14.40 2.31
N TYR A 41 11.91 14.18 1.28
CA TYR A 41 10.56 14.74 1.19
C TYR A 41 9.60 14.07 2.16
N LEU A 42 9.64 12.73 2.26
CA LEU A 42 8.83 11.98 3.21
C LEU A 42 9.10 12.44 4.65
N THR A 43 10.36 12.48 5.06
CA THR A 43 10.74 12.87 6.42
C THR A 43 10.37 14.31 6.74
N ALA A 44 10.55 15.23 5.79
CA ALA A 44 10.12 16.63 5.95
C ALA A 44 8.60 16.75 6.11
N ASN A 45 7.83 16.00 5.28
CA ASN A 45 6.38 16.00 5.34
C ASN A 45 5.87 15.38 6.65
N VAL A 46 6.47 14.27 7.09
CA VAL A 46 6.13 13.64 8.38
C VAL A 46 6.41 14.59 9.54
N ALA A 47 7.56 15.28 9.54
CA ALA A 47 7.89 16.26 10.58
C ALA A 47 6.92 17.45 10.61
N ALA A 48 6.47 17.90 9.43
CA ALA A 48 5.58 19.05 9.32
C ALA A 48 4.10 18.71 9.59
N LEU A 49 3.63 17.55 9.17
CA LEU A 49 2.21 17.19 9.09
C LEU A 49 1.81 15.95 9.90
N GLY A 50 2.76 15.08 10.24
CA GLY A 50 2.49 13.77 10.83
C GLY A 50 2.11 13.78 12.31
N GLY A 51 2.31 14.89 13.00
CA GLY A 51 2.06 14.98 14.43
C GLY A 51 2.99 14.05 15.23
N LYS A 52 2.49 13.56 16.39
CA LYS A 52 3.29 12.72 17.30
C LYS A 52 3.16 11.22 17.04
N THR A 53 2.25 10.82 16.17
CA THR A 53 1.86 9.42 15.95
C THR A 53 2.17 8.91 14.54
N THR A 54 2.85 9.72 13.73
CA THR A 54 3.29 9.34 12.39
C THR A 54 4.80 9.27 12.34
N GLN A 55 5.32 8.21 11.75
CA GLN A 55 6.75 8.00 11.54
C GLN A 55 7.04 7.53 10.12
N ALA A 56 8.29 7.71 9.69
CA ALA A 56 8.80 7.23 8.42
C ALA A 56 9.85 6.14 8.66
N GLU A 57 9.85 5.09 7.81
CA GLU A 57 10.82 4.00 7.81
C GLU A 57 11.42 3.85 6.41
N LEU A 58 12.76 3.89 6.33
CA LEU A 58 13.48 3.63 5.09
C LEU A 58 13.72 2.14 4.95
N ALA A 59 12.86 1.45 4.18
CA ALA A 59 12.90 0.00 4.07
C ALA A 59 12.27 -0.51 2.78
N ASP A 60 12.66 -1.73 2.39
CA ASP A 60 12.08 -2.44 1.25
C ASP A 60 10.80 -3.18 1.66
N VAL A 61 9.68 -2.78 1.08
CA VAL A 61 8.38 -3.41 1.36
C VAL A 61 8.33 -4.88 0.95
N LEU A 62 9.20 -5.34 0.06
CA LEU A 62 9.25 -6.75 -0.33
C LEU A 62 9.73 -7.65 0.82
N THR A 63 10.37 -7.09 1.84
CA THR A 63 10.91 -7.83 3.01
C THR A 63 10.45 -7.26 4.36
N TYR A 64 9.96 -6.04 4.40
CA TYR A 64 9.62 -5.32 5.63
C TYR A 64 8.53 -6.00 6.48
N TYR A 65 7.66 -6.81 5.88
CA TYR A 65 6.64 -7.58 6.59
C TYR A 65 7.21 -8.43 7.74
N THR A 66 8.48 -8.84 7.66
CA THR A 66 9.16 -9.62 8.71
C THR A 66 9.39 -8.84 10.00
N GLN A 67 9.26 -7.52 9.96
CA GLN A 67 9.47 -6.63 11.11
C GLN A 67 8.16 -6.22 11.79
N ILE A 68 7.01 -6.62 11.23
CA ILE A 68 5.70 -6.25 11.76
C ILE A 68 5.15 -7.40 12.61
N GLU A 69 4.74 -7.09 13.83
CA GLU A 69 4.11 -8.06 14.73
C GLU A 69 2.80 -8.61 14.12
N PRO A 70 2.57 -9.93 14.19
CA PRO A 70 1.34 -10.54 13.71
C PRO A 70 0.09 -9.93 14.36
N ALA A 71 -0.98 -9.80 13.58
CA ALA A 71 -2.29 -9.31 14.00
C ALA A 71 -2.28 -7.95 14.73
N SER A 72 -1.29 -7.11 14.44
CA SER A 72 -1.12 -5.79 15.07
C SER A 72 -1.66 -4.62 14.26
N VAL A 73 -1.94 -4.83 12.96
CA VAL A 73 -2.26 -3.76 12.01
C VAL A 73 -3.75 -3.70 11.71
N ASP A 74 -4.33 -2.52 11.78
CA ASP A 74 -5.73 -2.28 11.42
C ASP A 74 -5.93 -2.06 9.93
N LEU A 75 -4.99 -1.35 9.29
CA LEU A 75 -5.04 -0.99 7.87
C LEU A 75 -3.65 -0.99 7.27
N ILE A 76 -3.51 -1.68 6.16
CA ILE A 76 -2.42 -1.47 5.21
C ILE A 76 -2.99 -0.74 4.00
N ILE A 77 -2.35 0.36 3.62
CA ILE A 77 -2.63 1.10 2.39
C ILE A 77 -1.35 1.18 1.55
N SER A 78 -1.48 1.10 0.24
CA SER A 78 -0.33 1.17 -0.66
C SER A 78 -0.72 1.70 -2.03
N ASN A 79 0.15 2.51 -2.61
CA ASN A 79 0.20 2.77 -4.05
C ASN A 79 1.52 2.21 -4.58
N PRO A 80 1.60 0.89 -4.81
CA PRO A 80 2.84 0.24 -5.20
C PRO A 80 3.14 0.46 -6.68
N PRO A 81 4.39 0.28 -7.13
CA PRO A 81 4.73 0.20 -8.54
C PRO A 81 3.92 -0.91 -9.23
N TYR A 82 3.34 -0.61 -10.39
CA TYR A 82 2.41 -1.53 -11.07
C TYR A 82 2.55 -1.59 -12.59
N LEU A 83 3.47 -0.84 -13.19
CA LEU A 83 3.68 -0.93 -14.63
C LEU A 83 4.38 -2.24 -14.99
N THR A 84 3.93 -2.82 -16.09
CA THR A 84 4.57 -4.00 -16.68
C THR A 84 5.90 -3.63 -17.34
N ALA A 85 6.77 -4.61 -17.57
CA ALA A 85 8.02 -4.41 -18.31
C ALA A 85 7.78 -3.78 -19.68
N GLN A 86 6.69 -4.16 -20.37
CA GLN A 86 6.34 -3.59 -21.68
C GLN A 86 5.91 -2.13 -21.59
N GLU A 87 5.14 -1.76 -20.58
CA GLU A 87 4.73 -0.37 -20.33
C GLU A 87 5.92 0.51 -19.96
N MET A 88 6.90 -0.04 -19.21
CA MET A 88 8.15 0.64 -18.90
C MET A 88 8.98 1.02 -20.13
N GLU A 89 8.91 0.23 -21.21
CA GLU A 89 9.60 0.52 -22.49
C GLU A 89 8.91 1.66 -23.28
N SER A 90 7.64 1.95 -22.99
CA SER A 90 6.80 2.90 -23.75
C SER A 90 6.24 4.05 -22.91
N LEU A 91 6.97 4.46 -21.84
CA LEU A 91 6.54 5.53 -20.95
C LEU A 91 6.31 6.86 -21.70
N MET A 92 5.24 7.54 -21.33
CA MET A 92 5.02 8.93 -21.76
C MET A 92 6.09 9.85 -21.15
N PRO A 93 6.48 10.95 -21.84
CA PRO A 93 7.55 11.85 -21.36
C PRO A 93 7.35 12.40 -19.96
N GLU A 94 6.11 12.57 -19.52
CA GLU A 94 5.76 13.03 -18.17
C GLU A 94 6.10 11.95 -17.13
N THR A 95 5.67 10.72 -17.37
CA THR A 95 5.89 9.57 -16.49
C THR A 95 7.36 9.12 -16.49
N ALA A 96 8.06 9.28 -17.61
CA ALA A 96 9.48 8.98 -17.71
C ALA A 96 10.39 9.85 -16.81
N LYS A 97 9.84 10.91 -16.22
CA LYS A 97 10.55 11.74 -15.24
C LYS A 97 10.48 11.17 -13.81
N GLU A 98 9.57 10.24 -13.57
CA GLU A 98 9.49 9.56 -12.28
C GLU A 98 10.59 8.51 -12.16
N PRO A 99 11.12 8.24 -10.94
CA PRO A 99 12.10 7.18 -10.75
C PRO A 99 11.53 5.83 -11.22
N ALA A 100 12.31 5.07 -12.01
CA ALA A 100 11.87 3.78 -12.54
C ALA A 100 11.38 2.83 -11.42
N MET A 101 12.03 2.87 -10.25
CA MET A 101 11.64 2.04 -9.10
C MET A 101 10.25 2.39 -8.55
N ALA A 102 9.73 3.60 -8.80
CA ALA A 102 8.38 4.00 -8.39
C ALA A 102 7.30 3.51 -9.36
N LEU A 103 7.68 2.98 -10.51
CA LEU A 103 6.79 2.59 -11.61
C LEU A 103 6.83 1.08 -11.89
N ASP A 104 8.01 0.46 -11.80
CA ASP A 104 8.26 -0.91 -12.23
C ASP A 104 7.62 -1.93 -11.28
N GLY A 105 6.51 -2.51 -11.71
CA GLY A 105 5.79 -3.59 -11.02
C GLY A 105 6.25 -5.00 -11.40
N GLY A 106 7.35 -5.13 -12.14
CA GLY A 106 7.86 -6.40 -12.63
C GLY A 106 7.28 -6.81 -13.98
N ARG A 107 7.53 -8.06 -14.38
CA ARG A 107 7.22 -8.57 -15.73
C ARG A 107 5.75 -8.34 -16.12
N ASP A 108 4.83 -8.60 -15.21
CA ASP A 108 3.38 -8.50 -15.43
C ASP A 108 2.71 -7.42 -14.56
N GLY A 109 3.52 -6.58 -13.89
CA GLY A 109 3.03 -5.49 -13.05
C GLY A 109 2.41 -5.94 -11.72
N LEU A 110 2.59 -7.21 -11.33
CA LEU A 110 1.89 -7.77 -10.16
C LEU A 110 2.83 -8.18 -9.00
N ASP A 111 4.13 -7.91 -9.10
CA ASP A 111 5.09 -8.42 -8.10
C ASP A 111 4.81 -7.88 -6.71
N PHE A 112 4.55 -6.59 -6.57
CA PHE A 112 4.20 -5.98 -5.28
C PHE A 112 2.87 -6.52 -4.73
N TYR A 113 1.85 -6.68 -5.58
CA TYR A 113 0.56 -7.21 -5.13
C TYR A 113 0.67 -8.64 -4.59
N ARG A 114 1.51 -9.49 -5.21
CA ARG A 114 1.77 -10.84 -4.71
C ARG A 114 2.34 -10.84 -3.31
N VAL A 115 3.28 -9.95 -3.02
CA VAL A 115 3.86 -9.78 -1.69
C VAL A 115 2.84 -9.19 -0.73
N LEU A 116 2.17 -8.10 -1.10
CA LEU A 116 1.22 -7.41 -0.24
C LEU A 116 0.07 -8.33 0.21
N VAL A 117 -0.55 -9.08 -0.70
CA VAL A 117 -1.68 -9.94 -0.35
C VAL A 117 -1.27 -11.19 0.43
N ARG A 118 -0.04 -11.69 0.28
CA ARG A 118 0.40 -12.93 0.90
C ARG A 118 1.15 -12.67 2.20
N GLN A 119 2.23 -11.91 2.11
CA GLN A 119 3.19 -11.76 3.21
C GLN A 119 2.67 -10.82 4.32
N TYR A 120 1.96 -9.76 3.94
CA TYR A 120 1.42 -8.82 4.93
C TYR A 120 0.10 -9.26 5.56
N ARG A 121 -0.49 -10.36 5.08
CA ARG A 121 -1.76 -10.83 5.61
C ARG A 121 -1.71 -11.16 7.10
N ASP A 122 -0.61 -11.74 7.56
CA ASP A 122 -0.48 -12.12 8.96
C ASP A 122 -0.32 -10.91 9.88
N ALA A 123 0.30 -9.84 9.42
CA ALA A 123 0.43 -8.58 10.15
C ALA A 123 -0.94 -7.92 10.41
N VAL A 124 -1.88 -8.01 9.47
CA VAL A 124 -3.22 -7.43 9.62
C VAL A 124 -4.02 -8.25 10.63
N ARG A 125 -4.69 -7.58 11.57
CA ARG A 125 -5.56 -8.23 12.55
C ARG A 125 -6.85 -8.79 11.91
N PRO A 126 -7.52 -9.76 12.51
CA PRO A 126 -8.86 -10.18 12.09
C PRO A 126 -9.81 -8.98 11.97
N GLY A 127 -10.51 -8.88 10.84
CA GLY A 127 -11.38 -7.74 10.52
C GLY A 127 -10.68 -6.47 10.04
N GLY A 128 -9.33 -6.45 10.00
CA GLY A 128 -8.55 -5.37 9.43
C GLY A 128 -8.57 -5.35 7.90
N TRP A 129 -7.94 -4.36 7.30
CA TRP A 129 -8.06 -4.06 5.87
C TRP A 129 -6.71 -3.98 5.16
N LEU A 130 -6.73 -4.39 3.88
CA LEU A 130 -5.69 -4.10 2.88
C LEU A 130 -6.33 -3.30 1.75
N VAL A 131 -5.78 -2.13 1.45
CA VAL A 131 -6.24 -1.21 0.41
C VAL A 131 -5.08 -0.88 -0.52
N MET A 132 -5.26 -1.06 -1.83
CA MET A 132 -4.19 -0.84 -2.80
C MET A 132 -4.70 -0.08 -4.02
N GLU A 133 -3.94 0.90 -4.48
CA GLU A 133 -4.09 1.45 -5.81
C GLU A 133 -3.63 0.41 -6.84
N ILE A 134 -4.27 0.41 -8.01
CA ILE A 134 -3.97 -0.53 -9.11
C ILE A 134 -3.94 0.19 -10.46
N GLY A 135 -3.23 -0.39 -11.41
CA GLY A 135 -3.38 -0.06 -12.81
C GLY A 135 -4.80 -0.43 -13.31
N TYR A 136 -5.33 0.35 -14.23
CA TYR A 136 -6.73 0.28 -14.69
C TYR A 136 -7.16 -1.09 -15.27
N ALA A 137 -6.22 -1.93 -15.69
CA ALA A 137 -6.50 -3.25 -16.24
C ALA A 137 -6.17 -4.41 -15.27
N GLN A 138 -5.80 -4.12 -14.00
CA GLN A 138 -5.28 -5.13 -13.08
C GLN A 138 -6.29 -5.63 -12.06
N ALA A 139 -7.51 -5.09 -12.03
CA ALA A 139 -8.49 -5.40 -10.99
C ALA A 139 -8.78 -6.90 -10.85
N GLU A 140 -9.04 -7.59 -11.95
CA GLU A 140 -9.35 -9.03 -11.93
C GLU A 140 -8.21 -9.86 -11.35
N ALA A 141 -6.98 -9.59 -11.81
CA ALA A 141 -5.78 -10.31 -11.36
C ALA A 141 -5.51 -10.07 -9.87
N VAL A 142 -5.58 -8.81 -9.41
CA VAL A 142 -5.35 -8.47 -8.00
C VAL A 142 -6.43 -9.06 -7.09
N LEU A 143 -7.71 -9.02 -7.51
CA LEU A 143 -8.81 -9.66 -6.79
C LEU A 143 -8.62 -11.17 -6.67
N ALA A 144 -8.16 -11.83 -7.73
CA ALA A 144 -7.85 -13.25 -7.73
C ALA A 144 -6.71 -13.59 -6.76
N LEU A 145 -5.63 -12.78 -6.75
CA LEU A 145 -4.51 -12.93 -5.81
C LEU A 145 -4.98 -12.82 -4.35
N GLY A 146 -5.79 -11.82 -4.03
CA GLY A 146 -6.33 -11.62 -2.68
C GLY A 146 -7.21 -12.78 -2.24
N LYS A 147 -8.11 -13.24 -3.12
CA LYS A 147 -8.96 -14.41 -2.86
C LYS A 147 -8.13 -15.67 -2.59
N ALA A 148 -7.12 -15.93 -3.43
CA ALA A 148 -6.22 -17.09 -3.27
C ALA A 148 -5.39 -17.02 -1.97
N ALA A 149 -5.08 -15.81 -1.47
CA ALA A 149 -4.43 -15.58 -0.19
C ALA A 149 -5.38 -15.62 1.01
N GLY A 150 -6.68 -15.87 0.81
CA GLY A 150 -7.67 -16.03 1.88
C GLY A 150 -8.24 -14.71 2.42
N TRP A 151 -8.13 -13.62 1.67
CA TRP A 151 -8.84 -12.38 1.97
C TRP A 151 -10.32 -12.52 1.60
N GLN A 152 -11.17 -11.72 2.26
CA GLN A 152 -12.63 -11.67 2.01
C GLN A 152 -13.05 -10.30 1.49
N GLY A 153 -14.25 -10.24 0.88
CA GLY A 153 -14.89 -9.00 0.48
C GLY A 153 -14.11 -8.20 -0.56
N GLY A 154 -13.29 -8.88 -1.40
CA GLY A 154 -12.52 -8.21 -2.45
C GLY A 154 -13.41 -7.38 -3.36
N THR A 155 -13.15 -6.09 -3.44
CA THR A 155 -13.93 -5.12 -4.22
C THR A 155 -13.00 -4.15 -4.91
N CYS A 156 -13.36 -3.75 -6.13
CA CYS A 156 -12.67 -2.69 -6.86
C CYS A 156 -13.55 -1.44 -6.91
N ARG A 157 -12.95 -0.27 -6.71
CA ARG A 157 -13.58 1.03 -6.95
C ARG A 157 -12.90 1.75 -8.11
N LYS A 158 -13.74 2.47 -8.87
CA LYS A 158 -13.30 3.27 -9.99
C LYS A 158 -12.91 4.68 -9.54
N ASP A 159 -12.00 5.29 -10.31
CA ASP A 159 -11.69 6.71 -10.21
C ASP A 159 -12.80 7.58 -10.85
N ALA A 160 -12.62 8.90 -10.79
CA ALA A 160 -13.56 9.86 -11.41
C ALA A 160 -13.63 9.72 -12.94
N GLY A 161 -12.62 9.15 -13.58
CA GLY A 161 -12.58 8.85 -15.02
C GLY A 161 -13.27 7.55 -15.40
N GLY A 162 -13.73 6.77 -14.43
CA GLY A 162 -14.40 5.47 -14.64
C GLY A 162 -13.45 4.29 -14.78
N ASN A 163 -12.14 4.48 -14.56
CA ASN A 163 -11.15 3.41 -14.59
C ASN A 163 -11.07 2.69 -13.26
N ASP A 164 -10.84 1.39 -13.26
CA ASP A 164 -10.55 0.64 -12.05
C ASP A 164 -9.30 1.23 -11.39
N ARG A 165 -9.39 1.52 -10.07
CA ARG A 165 -8.32 2.28 -9.41
C ARG A 165 -7.93 1.79 -8.04
N VAL A 166 -8.88 1.36 -7.22
CA VAL A 166 -8.58 0.94 -5.85
C VAL A 166 -9.20 -0.42 -5.58
N VAL A 167 -8.39 -1.38 -5.17
CA VAL A 167 -8.85 -2.69 -4.67
C VAL A 167 -8.68 -2.72 -3.16
N PHE A 168 -9.67 -3.27 -2.47
CA PHE A 168 -9.61 -3.46 -1.04
C PHE A 168 -10.17 -4.80 -0.62
N PHE A 169 -9.59 -5.32 0.47
CA PHE A 169 -9.91 -6.60 1.07
C PHE A 169 -10.06 -6.45 2.58
N ARG A 170 -10.79 -7.37 3.17
CA ARG A 170 -10.89 -7.50 4.62
C ARG A 170 -10.31 -8.85 5.07
N LYS A 171 -9.51 -8.86 6.12
CA LYS A 171 -9.11 -10.11 6.75
C LYS A 171 -10.32 -10.74 7.44
N PRO A 172 -10.58 -12.04 7.25
CA PRO A 172 -11.67 -12.73 7.94
C PRO A 172 -11.63 -12.47 9.44
N LEU A 173 -12.80 -12.36 10.07
CA LEU A 173 -12.89 -12.44 11.52
C LEU A 173 -12.53 -13.87 11.94
N GLU A 174 -11.80 -14.01 13.04
CA GLU A 174 -11.64 -15.33 13.64
C GLU A 174 -13.03 -15.75 14.15
N ASN A 175 -13.46 -16.96 13.77
CA ASN A 175 -14.65 -17.52 14.37
C ASN A 175 -14.34 -17.73 15.87
N PRO A 176 -15.19 -17.25 16.78
CA PRO A 176 -15.05 -17.64 18.16
C PRO A 176 -15.18 -19.17 18.23
N VAL A 177 -14.15 -19.81 18.76
CA VAL A 177 -14.12 -21.26 19.04
C VAL A 177 -15.17 -21.57 20.10
#